data_94171b5074a22bd92a8ae6482ca5c4c1
#
_entry.id   94171b5074a22bd92a8ae6482ca5c4c1
#
_cell.length_a   1.000
_cell.length_b   1.000
_cell.length_c   1.000
_cell.angle_alpha   90.00
_cell.angle_beta   90.00
_cell.angle_gamma   90.00
#
_symmetry.space_group_name_H-M   'P 1'
#
loop_
_entity.id
_entity.type
_entity.pdbx_description
1 polymer ?
#
loop_
_entity_poly.entity_id
_entity_poly.type
_entity_poly.pdbx_seq_one_letter_code
_entity_poly.pdbx_strand_id
1 'polypeptide(L)'
;MSVLLIPATQRTPELAFDPDAGHLRIAGESFPEDVNAFFDGPMGRVNEWLDESQGPVLLDFQMIYLNSSSAKVFVKLLVRLDAQAALGRDCRVRWWHDAEDFNIRELGEEFRDRVDHLRFELCEVVAGDTHS
;
A
#
# COMPACT_ATOMS: atom_id res chain seq x y z
N MET A 1 14.56 -6.60 12.42
CA MET A 1 13.69 -5.41 12.43
C MET A 1 12.34 -5.78 13.01
N SER A 2 11.78 -4.97 13.86
CA SER A 2 10.52 -5.30 14.54
C SER A 2 9.30 -4.93 13.69
N VAL A 3 8.19 -5.59 13.97
CA VAL A 3 6.88 -5.28 13.35
C VAL A 3 6.47 -3.85 13.71
N LEU A 4 5.94 -3.14 12.74
CA LEU A 4 5.33 -1.83 12.93
C LEU A 4 3.82 -1.97 12.80
N LEU A 5 3.07 -1.54 13.80
CA LEU A 5 1.62 -1.55 13.76
C LEU A 5 1.07 -0.21 14.22
N ILE A 6 0.38 0.48 13.33
CA ILE A 6 -0.31 1.73 13.61
C ILE A 6 -1.80 1.49 13.37
N PRO A 7 -2.64 1.57 14.41
CA PRO A 7 -4.08 1.34 14.24
C PRO A 7 -4.73 2.43 13.40
N ALA A 8 -5.80 2.06 12.69
CA ALA A 8 -6.61 3.00 11.94
C ALA A 8 -7.33 3.97 12.87
N THR A 9 -7.52 5.20 12.40
CA THR A 9 -8.38 6.20 13.01
C THR A 9 -9.44 6.63 12.01
N GLN A 10 -10.26 7.61 12.34
CA GLN A 10 -11.24 8.15 11.40
C GLN A 10 -10.61 8.87 10.21
N ARG A 11 -9.37 9.33 10.34
CA ARG A 11 -8.68 10.11 9.30
C ARG A 11 -7.41 9.47 8.78
N THR A 12 -6.88 8.48 9.47
CA THR A 12 -5.62 7.86 9.11
C THR A 12 -5.78 6.35 8.98
N PRO A 13 -5.06 5.74 8.03
CA PRO A 13 -5.21 4.30 7.81
C PRO A 13 -4.44 3.48 8.83
N GLU A 14 -4.82 2.21 8.92
CA GLU A 14 -3.98 1.21 9.56
C GLU A 14 -2.73 1.00 8.70
N LEU A 15 -1.59 0.94 9.36
CA LEU A 15 -0.34 0.54 8.74
C LEU A 15 0.21 -0.65 9.51
N ALA A 16 0.32 -1.79 8.86
CA ALA A 16 0.85 -3.00 9.47
C ALA A 16 2.01 -3.49 8.60
N PHE A 17 3.23 -3.39 9.14
CA PHE A 17 4.42 -3.79 8.42
C PHE A 17 5.16 -4.87 9.18
N ASP A 18 5.31 -6.03 8.53
CA ASP A 18 6.06 -7.17 9.05
C ASP A 18 7.30 -7.37 8.16
N PRO A 19 8.47 -6.91 8.60
CA PRO A 19 9.68 -7.02 7.79
C PRO A 19 10.14 -8.46 7.59
N ASP A 20 9.88 -9.37 8.53
CA ASP A 20 10.27 -10.78 8.38
C ASP A 20 9.45 -11.46 7.29
N ALA A 21 8.18 -11.10 7.16
CA ALA A 21 7.30 -11.61 6.11
C ALA A 21 7.42 -10.82 4.81
N GLY A 22 8.04 -9.64 4.85
CA GLY A 22 8.07 -8.75 3.69
C GLY A 22 6.69 -8.21 3.32
N HIS A 23 5.83 -7.99 4.30
CA HIS A 23 4.43 -7.65 4.09
C HIS A 23 4.07 -6.30 4.71
N LEU A 24 3.48 -5.42 3.89
CA LEU A 24 2.91 -4.16 4.32
C LEU A 24 1.43 -4.13 3.96
N ARG A 25 0.59 -3.80 4.93
CA ARG A 25 -0.84 -3.60 4.72
C ARG A 25 -1.21 -2.18 5.07
N ILE A 26 -1.95 -1.51 4.19
CA ILE A 26 -2.49 -0.18 4.41
C ILE A 26 -4.01 -0.28 4.22
N ALA A 27 -4.78 0.03 5.27
CA ALA A 27 -6.21 -0.22 5.25
C ALA A 27 -7.00 0.90 5.94
N GLY A 28 -8.15 1.25 5.39
CA GLY A 28 -9.09 2.21 5.97
C GLY A 28 -9.17 3.50 5.19
N GLU A 29 -9.35 4.61 5.90
CA GLU A 29 -9.46 5.94 5.31
C GLU A 29 -8.14 6.70 5.51
N SER A 30 -7.71 7.46 4.51
CA SER A 30 -6.48 8.23 4.59
C SER A 30 -6.69 9.66 4.13
N PHE A 31 -6.87 10.57 5.09
CA PHE A 31 -6.93 12.01 4.86
C PHE A 31 -6.39 12.77 6.09
N PRO A 32 -5.11 12.49 6.46
CA PRO A 32 -4.49 13.18 7.59
C PRO A 32 -4.36 14.68 7.32
N GLU A 33 -4.42 15.49 8.38
CA GLU A 33 -4.23 16.94 8.25
C GLU A 33 -2.82 17.27 7.77
N ASP A 34 -1.84 16.54 8.29
CA ASP A 34 -0.44 16.66 7.87
C ASP A 34 0.04 15.30 7.38
N VAL A 35 0.01 15.12 6.07
CA VAL A 35 0.35 13.85 5.43
C VAL A 35 1.80 13.45 5.71
N ASN A 36 2.72 14.39 5.72
CA ASN A 36 4.13 14.08 5.96
C ASN A 36 4.37 13.70 7.42
N ALA A 37 3.73 14.41 8.35
CA ALA A 37 3.85 14.07 9.77
C ALA A 37 3.36 12.65 10.05
N PHE A 38 2.34 12.20 9.33
CA PHE A 38 1.82 10.84 9.51
C PHE A 38 2.70 9.78 8.83
N PHE A 39 3.09 10.01 7.57
CA PHE A 39 3.71 8.96 6.75
C PHE A 39 5.23 8.93 6.77
N ASP A 40 5.92 10.04 7.08
CA ASP A 40 7.38 10.09 6.95
C ASP A 40 8.09 9.02 7.79
N GLY A 41 7.68 8.83 9.02
CA GLY A 41 8.27 7.82 9.90
C GLY A 41 8.07 6.40 9.37
N PRO A 42 6.82 5.96 9.17
CA PRO A 42 6.55 4.62 8.64
C PRO A 42 7.16 4.35 7.26
N MET A 43 7.05 5.31 6.36
CA MET A 43 7.62 5.13 5.01
C MET A 43 9.15 5.10 5.06
N GLY A 44 9.76 5.87 5.96
CA GLY A 44 11.20 5.81 6.19
C GLY A 44 11.65 4.42 6.61
N ARG A 45 10.90 3.77 7.50
CA ARG A 45 11.19 2.39 7.92
C ARG A 45 11.06 1.40 6.76
N VAL A 46 10.02 1.52 5.97
CA VAL A 46 9.82 0.65 4.81
C VAL A 46 10.94 0.84 3.79
N ASN A 47 11.30 2.08 3.50
CA ASN A 47 12.38 2.38 2.56
C ASN A 47 13.73 1.84 3.04
N GLU A 48 14.03 2.01 4.32
CA GLU A 48 15.25 1.48 4.93
C GLU A 48 15.29 -0.05 4.82
N TRP A 49 14.17 -0.72 5.12
CA TRP A 49 14.06 -2.17 4.96
C TRP A 49 14.25 -2.62 3.51
N LEU A 50 13.68 -1.89 2.55
CA LEU A 50 13.86 -2.20 1.12
C LEU A 50 15.33 -2.10 0.71
N ASP A 51 16.06 -1.13 1.26
CA ASP A 51 17.49 -0.98 0.97
C ASP A 51 18.33 -2.12 1.57
N GLU A 52 17.94 -2.63 2.73
CA GLU A 52 18.71 -3.61 3.49
C GLU A 52 18.31 -5.06 3.21
N SER A 53 17.23 -5.31 2.49
CA SER A 53 16.69 -6.65 2.26
C SER A 53 16.57 -6.96 0.78
N GLN A 54 16.38 -8.24 0.43
CA GLN A 54 16.26 -8.68 -0.96
C GLN A 54 15.13 -9.69 -1.18
N GLY A 55 14.43 -10.07 -0.14
CA GLY A 55 13.33 -11.04 -0.22
C GLY A 55 12.09 -10.47 -0.88
N PRO A 56 11.08 -11.32 -1.06
CA PRO A 56 9.81 -10.89 -1.67
C PRO A 56 9.12 -9.77 -0.88
N VAL A 57 8.39 -8.93 -1.60
CA VAL A 57 7.61 -7.84 -1.02
C VAL A 57 6.15 -7.98 -1.44
N LEU A 58 5.25 -7.93 -0.48
CA LEU A 58 3.81 -7.92 -0.73
C LEU A 58 3.21 -6.68 -0.05
N LEU A 59 2.53 -5.87 -0.85
CA LEU A 59 1.81 -4.70 -0.38
C LEU A 59 0.32 -4.89 -0.61
N ASP A 60 -0.47 -4.86 0.46
CA ASP A 60 -1.92 -4.92 0.38
C ASP A 60 -2.52 -3.56 0.70
N PHE A 61 -3.34 -3.06 -0.22
CA PHE A 61 -4.17 -1.89 0.01
C PHE A 61 -5.62 -2.31 0.17
N GLN A 62 -6.24 -1.90 1.28
CA GLN A 62 -7.68 -2.10 1.53
C GLN A 62 -8.31 -0.77 1.87
N MET A 63 -8.29 0.16 0.94
CA MET A 63 -8.73 1.53 1.17
C MET A 63 -10.24 1.68 1.05
N ILE A 64 -10.81 2.48 1.94
CA ILE A 64 -12.20 2.94 1.86
C ILE A 64 -12.23 4.30 1.17
N TYR A 65 -11.27 5.16 1.51
CA TYR A 65 -11.12 6.49 0.95
C TYR A 65 -9.68 6.97 1.13
N LEU A 66 -9.20 7.78 0.19
CA LEU A 66 -7.94 8.49 0.36
C LEU A 66 -8.00 9.82 -0.39
N ASN A 67 -7.35 10.83 0.18
CA ASN A 67 -7.25 12.14 -0.47
C ASN A 67 -6.05 12.19 -1.41
N SER A 68 -5.93 13.29 -2.15
CA SER A 68 -4.86 13.44 -3.13
C SER A 68 -3.46 13.46 -2.50
N SER A 69 -3.32 13.99 -1.30
CA SER A 69 -2.03 14.00 -0.59
C SER A 69 -1.58 12.60 -0.23
N SER A 70 -2.50 11.76 0.24
CA SER A 70 -2.22 10.35 0.51
C SER A 70 -1.92 9.58 -0.77
N ALA A 71 -2.63 9.86 -1.85
CA ALA A 71 -2.38 9.24 -3.14
C ALA A 71 -0.94 9.48 -3.61
N LYS A 72 -0.42 10.69 -3.40
CA LYS A 72 0.99 11.00 -3.75
C LYS A 72 1.97 10.15 -2.97
N VAL A 73 1.73 9.93 -1.69
CA VAL A 73 2.57 9.06 -0.87
C VAL A 73 2.54 7.63 -1.40
N PHE A 74 1.36 7.13 -1.72
CA PHE A 74 1.20 5.77 -2.24
C PHE A 74 1.86 5.60 -3.61
N VAL A 75 1.76 6.60 -4.49
CA VAL A 75 2.44 6.58 -5.79
C VAL A 75 3.96 6.51 -5.61
N LYS A 76 4.52 7.29 -4.68
CA LYS A 76 5.96 7.23 -4.40
C LYS A 76 6.39 5.83 -3.98
N LEU A 77 5.60 5.18 -3.12
CA LEU A 77 5.89 3.81 -2.69
C LEU A 77 5.80 2.84 -3.86
N LEU A 78 4.78 2.97 -4.71
CA LEU A 78 4.61 2.10 -5.87
C LEU A 78 5.76 2.27 -6.87
N VAL A 79 6.20 3.49 -7.12
CA VAL A 79 7.34 3.76 -8.01
C VAL A 79 8.61 3.13 -7.43
N ARG A 80 8.80 3.22 -6.12
CA ARG A 80 9.93 2.59 -5.45
C ARG A 80 9.92 1.07 -5.63
N LEU A 81 8.76 0.43 -5.42
CA LEU A 81 8.62 -1.01 -5.60
C LEU A 81 8.78 -1.41 -7.07
N ASP A 82 8.30 -0.60 -7.99
CA ASP A 82 8.47 -0.84 -9.42
C ASP A 82 9.95 -0.86 -9.81
N ALA A 83 10.74 0.05 -9.26
CA ALA A 83 12.18 0.07 -9.48
C ALA A 83 12.86 -1.19 -8.93
N GLN A 84 12.43 -1.66 -7.77
CA GLN A 84 12.92 -2.93 -7.20
C GLN A 84 12.54 -4.11 -8.09
N ALA A 85 11.33 -4.12 -8.60
CA ALA A 85 10.86 -5.17 -9.51
C ALA A 85 11.65 -5.17 -10.82
N ALA A 86 11.98 -4.01 -11.34
CA ALA A 86 12.81 -3.87 -12.55
C ALA A 86 14.20 -4.48 -12.37
N LEU A 87 14.71 -4.53 -11.14
CA LEU A 87 15.99 -5.15 -10.80
C LEU A 87 15.86 -6.65 -10.48
N GLY A 88 14.67 -7.24 -10.64
CA GLY A 88 14.44 -8.65 -10.46
C GLY A 88 13.85 -9.07 -9.12
N ARG A 89 13.55 -8.12 -8.23
CA ARG A 89 12.94 -8.43 -6.94
C ARG A 89 11.48 -8.83 -7.14
N ASP A 90 11.02 -9.85 -6.43
CA ASP A 90 9.62 -10.26 -6.46
C ASP A 90 8.80 -9.27 -5.62
N CYS A 91 8.16 -8.33 -6.31
CA CYS A 91 7.32 -7.32 -5.69
C CYS A 91 5.90 -7.45 -6.21
N ARG A 92 4.95 -7.52 -5.29
CA ARG A 92 3.54 -7.68 -5.62
C ARG A 92 2.71 -6.68 -4.84
N VAL A 93 1.69 -6.09 -5.50
CA VAL A 93 0.68 -5.25 -4.88
C VAL A 93 -0.68 -5.88 -5.12
N ARG A 94 -1.50 -5.94 -4.07
CA ARG A 94 -2.91 -6.31 -4.19
C ARG A 94 -3.73 -5.10 -3.76
N TRP A 95 -4.53 -4.62 -4.69
CA TRP A 95 -5.43 -3.50 -4.47
C TRP A 95 -6.84 -4.06 -4.32
N TRP A 96 -7.32 -4.10 -3.09
CA TRP A 96 -8.63 -4.66 -2.77
C TRP A 96 -9.70 -3.59 -2.93
N HIS A 97 -10.82 -3.96 -3.53
CA HIS A 97 -11.96 -3.06 -3.69
C HIS A 97 -13.26 -3.85 -3.58
N ASP A 98 -14.30 -3.19 -3.06
CA ASP A 98 -15.64 -3.72 -3.08
C ASP A 98 -16.13 -3.79 -4.53
N ALA A 99 -16.92 -4.81 -4.86
CA ALA A 99 -17.47 -4.99 -6.21
C ALA A 99 -18.27 -3.78 -6.69
N GLU A 100 -18.88 -3.05 -5.75
CA GLU A 100 -19.71 -1.89 -6.06
C GLU A 100 -19.01 -0.55 -5.89
N ASP A 101 -17.77 -0.55 -5.40
CA ASP A 101 -17.00 0.67 -5.20
C ASP A 101 -16.19 0.99 -6.47
N PHE A 102 -16.84 1.64 -7.41
CA PHE A 102 -16.23 1.99 -8.69
C PHE A 102 -15.11 3.02 -8.53
N ASN A 103 -15.22 3.91 -7.55
CA ASN A 103 -14.20 4.94 -7.33
C ASN A 103 -12.87 4.34 -6.86
N ILE A 104 -12.92 3.44 -5.90
CA ILE A 104 -11.69 2.77 -5.40
C ILE A 104 -11.12 1.85 -6.48
N ARG A 105 -11.96 1.16 -7.23
CA ARG A 105 -11.51 0.33 -8.36
C ARG A 105 -10.80 1.16 -9.42
N GLU A 106 -11.41 2.27 -9.84
CA GLU A 106 -10.85 3.17 -10.85
C GLU A 106 -9.51 3.74 -10.40
N LEU A 107 -9.41 4.12 -9.13
CA LEU A 107 -8.17 4.61 -8.56
C LEU A 107 -7.07 3.53 -8.61
N GLY A 108 -7.42 2.28 -8.32
CA GLY A 108 -6.50 1.16 -8.45
C GLY A 108 -6.01 0.96 -9.89
N GLU A 109 -6.90 1.12 -10.85
CA GLU A 109 -6.54 1.06 -12.27
C GLU A 109 -5.56 2.19 -12.64
N GLU A 110 -5.79 3.39 -12.13
CA GLU A 110 -4.88 4.52 -12.36
C GLU A 110 -3.50 4.26 -11.75
N PHE A 111 -3.45 3.70 -10.55
CA PHE A 111 -2.18 3.36 -9.90
C PHE A 111 -1.46 2.25 -10.69
N ARG A 112 -2.19 1.23 -11.15
CA ARG A 112 -1.62 0.16 -11.96
C ARG A 112 -0.97 0.69 -13.22
N ASP A 113 -1.56 1.69 -13.83
CA ASP A 113 -1.07 2.29 -15.07
C ASP A 113 0.24 3.07 -14.87
N ARG A 114 0.63 3.34 -13.63
CA ARG A 114 1.87 4.08 -13.33
C ARG A 114 3.08 3.18 -13.14
N VAL A 115 2.90 1.87 -13.16
CA VAL A 115 3.99 0.91 -12.94
C VAL A 115 4.11 -0.03 -14.14
N ASP A 116 5.33 -0.49 -14.40
CA ASP A 116 5.65 -1.30 -15.58
C ASP A 116 6.13 -2.71 -15.22
N HIS A 117 6.84 -2.87 -14.12
CA HIS A 117 7.50 -4.12 -13.73
C HIS A 117 6.85 -4.77 -12.51
N LEU A 118 6.24 -3.97 -11.68
CA LEU A 118 5.59 -4.40 -10.45
C LEU A 118 4.33 -5.21 -10.78
N ARG A 119 4.13 -6.33 -10.09
CA ARG A 119 2.92 -7.14 -10.23
C ARG A 119 1.81 -6.48 -9.43
N PHE A 120 0.93 -5.79 -10.12
CA PHE A 120 -0.18 -5.05 -9.51
C PHE A 120 -1.49 -5.74 -9.86
N GLU A 121 -2.18 -6.29 -8.85
CA GLU A 121 -3.44 -7.01 -9.02
C GLU A 121 -4.60 -6.24 -8.40
N LEU A 122 -5.69 -6.11 -9.16
CA LEU A 122 -6.96 -5.62 -8.64
C LEU A 122 -7.72 -6.82 -8.09
N CYS A 123 -8.10 -6.74 -6.81
CA CYS A 123 -8.76 -7.85 -6.13
C CYS A 123 -10.15 -7.41 -5.68
N GLU A 124 -11.17 -8.09 -6.16
CA GLU A 124 -12.54 -7.75 -5.86
C GLU A 124 -13.03 -8.48 -4.60
N VAL A 125 -13.70 -7.74 -3.73
CA VAL A 125 -14.36 -8.29 -2.55
C VAL A 125 -15.85 -8.36 -2.84
N VAL A 126 -16.44 -9.55 -2.71
CA VAL A 126 -17.87 -9.71 -2.87
C VAL A 126 -18.58 -9.40 -1.55
N ALA A 127 -19.75 -8.76 -1.63
CA ALA A 127 -20.54 -8.43 -0.44
C ALA A 127 -20.75 -9.67 0.44
N GLY A 128 -20.39 -9.55 1.72
CA GLY A 128 -20.47 -10.65 2.67
C GLY A 128 -19.17 -11.41 2.89
N ASP A 129 -18.16 -11.22 2.05
CA ASP A 129 -16.84 -11.81 2.24
C ASP A 129 -16.08 -11.03 3.31
N THR A 130 -15.31 -11.75 4.09
CA THR A 130 -14.47 -11.13 5.10
C THR A 130 -13.00 -11.26 4.70
N HIS A 131 -12.29 -10.13 4.78
CA HIS A 131 -10.86 -10.09 4.68
C HIS A 131 -10.26 -9.86 6.04
N SER A 132 -9.44 -10.68 6.42
CA SER A 132 -8.74 -10.49 7.69
C SER A 132 -7.26 -10.71 7.53
#